data_8fce8f01306b302fc48e15640fb66d09
#
_entry.id   8fce8f01306b302fc48e15640fb66d09
#
_cell.length_a   1.000
_cell.length_b   1.000
_cell.length_c   1.000
_cell.angle_alpha   90.00
_cell.angle_beta   90.00
_cell.angle_gamma   90.00
#
_symmetry.space_group_name_H-M   'P 1'
#
loop_
_entity.id
_entity.type
_entity.pdbx_description
1 polymer ?
#
loop_
_entity_poly.entity_id
_entity_poly.type
_entity_poly.pdbx_seq_one_letter_code
_entity_poly.pdbx_strand_id
1 'polypeptide(L)'
;GLTQIDQDLQIGLMHAEYFAGIAKYDYGSISKNIDKNSAASFSFIRFGVDNIPNTTELIDAQGNVNYDRISYFTAADMAFLMSYGRKLNENLSVGGTAKIINRKAGDFANAWGFGFDFGAKYQLDSWKFAIMGKDITSTFNVWNYHLDDEMINHLYQSIDLFIEQYK
;
A
#
# COMPACT_ATOMS: atom_id res chain seq x y z
N GLY A 1 -8.19 8.44 19.46
CA GLY A 1 -7.14 8.51 18.48
C GLY A 1 -5.80 8.93 19.06
N LEU A 2 -4.93 9.48 18.23
CA LEU A 2 -3.53 9.78 18.56
C LEU A 2 -3.37 10.65 19.83
N THR A 3 -4.27 11.61 20.05
CA THR A 3 -4.26 12.49 21.25
C THR A 3 -4.70 11.81 22.55
N GLN A 4 -4.93 10.51 22.54
CA GLN A 4 -5.36 9.72 23.72
C GLN A 4 -4.33 8.64 24.07
N ILE A 5 -3.09 8.83 23.65
CA ILE A 5 -1.98 7.95 24.03
C ILE A 5 -1.62 8.28 25.50
N ASP A 6 -1.71 7.27 26.37
CA ASP A 6 -1.42 7.42 27.80
C ASP A 6 0.09 7.35 28.11
N GLN A 7 0.87 6.79 27.19
CA GLN A 7 2.32 6.64 27.31
C GLN A 7 3.04 7.71 26.49
N ASP A 8 4.19 8.17 26.98
CA ASP A 8 5.02 9.14 26.26
C ASP A 8 5.48 8.61 24.89
N LEU A 9 5.74 7.31 24.81
CA LEU A 9 6.15 6.59 23.60
C LEU A 9 5.40 5.28 23.51
N GLN A 10 4.86 5.00 22.32
CA GLN A 10 4.20 3.74 22.00
C GLN A 10 4.75 3.18 20.69
N ILE A 11 5.09 1.89 20.69
CA ILE A 11 5.51 1.15 19.50
C ILE A 11 4.48 0.06 19.24
N GLY A 12 4.05 -0.08 18.00
CA GLY A 12 3.15 -1.13 17.54
C GLY A 12 3.79 -1.90 16.40
N LEU A 13 3.74 -3.23 16.47
CA LEU A 13 4.19 -4.13 15.40
C LEU A 13 3.10 -5.18 15.17
N MET A 14 2.86 -5.50 13.90
CA MET A 14 1.93 -6.55 13.52
C MET A 14 2.43 -7.24 12.24
N HIS A 15 2.32 -8.56 12.23
CA HIS A 15 2.47 -9.39 11.03
C HIS A 15 1.22 -10.25 10.89
N ALA A 16 0.70 -10.35 9.69
CA ALA A 16 -0.44 -11.21 9.37
C ALA A 16 -0.22 -11.89 8.01
N GLU A 17 -0.55 -13.16 7.96
CA GLU A 17 -0.55 -13.93 6.72
C GLU A 17 -1.98 -14.25 6.30
N TYR A 18 -2.27 -14.08 5.03
CA TYR A 18 -3.56 -14.35 4.43
C TYR A 18 -3.42 -15.45 3.38
N PHE A 19 -4.49 -16.23 3.19
CA PHE A 19 -4.56 -17.27 2.17
C PHE A 19 -3.39 -18.28 2.26
N ALA A 20 -3.18 -18.84 3.47
CA ALA A 20 -2.11 -19.80 3.75
C ALA A 20 -0.69 -19.27 3.43
N GLY A 21 -0.43 -17.99 3.73
CA GLY A 21 0.90 -17.39 3.56
C GLY A 21 1.17 -16.79 2.16
N ILE A 22 0.18 -16.82 1.26
CA ILE A 22 0.33 -16.23 -0.08
C ILE A 22 0.46 -14.72 0.01
N ALA A 23 -0.40 -14.05 0.79
CA ALA A 23 -0.34 -12.61 0.98
C ALA A 23 0.10 -12.29 2.42
N LYS A 24 0.99 -11.33 2.55
CA LYS A 24 1.58 -10.89 3.84
C LYS A 24 1.26 -9.43 4.09
N TYR A 25 0.91 -9.14 5.33
CA TYR A 25 0.66 -7.79 5.81
C TYR A 25 1.57 -7.50 6.99
N ASP A 26 2.43 -6.52 6.82
CA ASP A 26 3.35 -6.05 7.85
C ASP A 26 2.98 -4.62 8.23
N TYR A 27 2.90 -4.36 9.52
CA TYR A 27 2.65 -3.03 10.07
C TYR A 27 3.65 -2.73 11.18
N GLY A 28 4.21 -1.53 11.13
CA GLY A 28 5.03 -0.99 12.19
C GLY A 28 4.63 0.46 12.47
N SER A 29 4.60 0.85 13.74
CA SER A 29 4.34 2.23 14.12
C SER A 29 5.11 2.65 15.35
N ILE A 30 5.44 3.93 15.40
CA ILE A 30 5.95 4.62 16.57
C ILE A 30 5.12 5.89 16.76
N SER A 31 4.63 6.09 17.98
CA SER A 31 3.83 7.24 18.36
C SER A 31 4.41 7.88 19.62
N LYS A 32 4.47 9.21 19.63
CA LYS A 32 5.03 9.96 20.74
C LYS A 32 4.17 11.17 21.08
N ASN A 33 3.97 11.41 22.37
CA ASN A 33 3.44 12.67 22.86
C ASN A 33 4.49 13.77 22.68
N ILE A 34 4.14 14.85 21.97
CA ILE A 34 4.99 16.02 21.78
C ILE A 34 4.84 16.94 23.00
N ASP A 35 3.60 17.15 23.39
CA ASP A 35 3.21 17.88 24.60
C ASP A 35 1.90 17.33 25.19
N LYS A 36 1.37 17.96 26.23
CA LYS A 36 0.13 17.53 26.92
C LYS A 36 -1.10 17.47 26.02
N ASN A 37 -1.07 18.19 24.89
CA ASN A 37 -2.21 18.34 24.00
C ASN A 37 -1.97 17.78 22.61
N SER A 38 -0.75 17.41 22.26
CA SER A 38 -0.42 16.96 20.92
C SER A 38 0.46 15.72 20.89
N ALA A 39 0.25 14.91 19.87
CA ALA A 39 1.04 13.72 19.61
C ALA A 39 1.27 13.56 18.10
N ALA A 40 2.39 12.94 17.76
CA ALA A 40 2.72 12.55 16.41
C ALA A 40 2.97 11.04 16.32
N SER A 41 2.78 10.50 15.12
CA SER A 41 3.15 9.12 14.83
C SER A 41 3.74 8.99 13.44
N PHE A 42 4.60 8.00 13.30
CA PHE A 42 5.07 7.48 12.04
C PHE A 42 4.64 6.02 11.94
N SER A 43 4.07 5.62 10.80
CA SER A 43 3.67 4.23 10.58
C SER A 43 4.14 3.78 9.19
N PHE A 44 4.48 2.50 9.12
CA PHE A 44 4.82 1.80 7.90
C PHE A 44 3.86 0.63 7.71
N ILE A 45 3.39 0.45 6.50
CA ILE A 45 2.53 -0.66 6.10
C ILE A 45 3.14 -1.28 4.85
N ARG A 46 3.22 -2.61 4.82
CA ARG A 46 3.50 -3.38 3.62
C ARG A 46 2.39 -4.41 3.46
N PHE A 47 1.81 -4.46 2.27
CA PHE A 47 0.95 -5.55 1.85
C PHE A 47 1.50 -6.12 0.56
N GLY A 48 1.80 -7.42 0.51
CA GLY A 48 2.45 -8.00 -0.65
C GLY A 48 2.14 -9.47 -0.83
N VAL A 49 2.30 -9.90 -2.08
CA VAL A 49 2.28 -11.29 -2.51
C VAL A 49 3.65 -11.60 -3.08
N ASP A 50 4.33 -12.56 -2.49
CA ASP A 50 5.65 -13.00 -2.91
C ASP A 50 5.54 -14.28 -3.78
N ASN A 51 6.57 -14.56 -4.55
CA ASN A 51 6.70 -15.78 -5.35
C ASN A 51 5.55 -15.98 -6.37
N ILE A 52 5.13 -14.90 -7.04
CA ILE A 52 4.18 -14.99 -8.14
C ILE A 52 4.92 -15.56 -9.36
N PRO A 53 4.46 -16.71 -9.92
CA PRO A 53 5.13 -17.28 -11.07
C PRO A 53 4.92 -16.40 -12.32
N ASN A 54 6.03 -16.06 -12.96
CA ASN A 54 6.02 -15.40 -14.25
C ASN A 54 6.15 -16.48 -15.35
N THR A 55 5.12 -16.60 -16.16
CA THR A 55 5.02 -17.59 -17.24
C THR A 55 5.10 -16.96 -18.63
N THR A 56 5.51 -15.71 -18.75
CA THR A 56 5.57 -15.00 -20.05
C THR A 56 6.52 -15.66 -21.02
N GLU A 57 7.58 -16.31 -20.55
CA GLU A 57 8.58 -17.01 -21.38
C GLU A 57 8.39 -18.53 -21.39
N LEU A 58 7.24 -19.02 -20.88
CA LEU A 58 6.98 -20.47 -20.75
C LEU A 58 6.97 -21.18 -22.12
N ILE A 59 6.50 -20.50 -23.17
CA ILE A 59 6.40 -21.05 -24.51
C ILE A 59 7.50 -20.41 -25.37
N ASP A 60 8.31 -21.25 -26.02
CA ASP A 60 9.33 -20.77 -26.95
C ASP A 60 8.76 -20.41 -28.33
N ALA A 61 9.58 -19.80 -29.20
CA ALA A 61 9.17 -19.40 -30.54
C ALA A 61 8.76 -20.58 -31.45
N GLN A 62 9.06 -21.82 -31.04
CA GLN A 62 8.70 -23.06 -31.72
C GLN A 62 7.43 -23.69 -31.17
N GLY A 63 6.82 -23.09 -30.12
CA GLY A 63 5.61 -23.58 -29.47
C GLY A 63 5.84 -24.64 -28.41
N ASN A 64 7.10 -24.93 -28.01
CA ASN A 64 7.41 -25.89 -26.95
C ASN A 64 7.28 -25.24 -25.58
N VAL A 65 6.74 -25.99 -24.62
CA VAL A 65 6.63 -25.58 -23.22
C VAL A 65 7.94 -25.88 -22.49
N ASN A 66 8.58 -24.85 -21.93
CA ASN A 66 9.80 -24.99 -21.12
C ASN A 66 9.57 -24.44 -19.71
N TYR A 67 9.37 -25.33 -18.75
CA TYR A 67 9.12 -25.01 -17.34
C TYR A 67 10.34 -24.42 -16.63
N ASP A 68 11.56 -24.61 -17.14
CA ASP A 68 12.78 -24.04 -16.55
C ASP A 68 12.86 -22.51 -16.73
N ARG A 69 12.01 -21.93 -17.60
CA ARG A 69 11.92 -20.49 -17.82
C ARG A 69 10.94 -19.78 -16.89
N ILE A 70 10.31 -20.51 -15.96
CA ILE A 70 9.45 -19.88 -14.96
C ILE A 70 10.33 -19.08 -14.00
N SER A 71 10.18 -17.78 -14.02
CA SER A 71 10.74 -16.86 -13.03
C SER A 71 9.67 -16.50 -11.98
N TYR A 72 10.09 -15.85 -10.90
CA TYR A 72 9.16 -15.44 -9.85
C TYR A 72 9.33 -13.96 -9.57
N PHE A 73 8.24 -13.28 -9.31
CA PHE A 73 8.24 -11.86 -8.93
C PHE A 73 7.38 -11.61 -7.68
N THR A 74 7.54 -10.43 -7.10
CA THR A 74 6.76 -9.95 -5.95
C THR A 74 5.92 -8.76 -6.38
N ALA A 75 4.65 -8.76 -5.97
CA ALA A 75 3.79 -7.58 -6.04
C ALA A 75 3.55 -7.05 -4.62
N ALA A 76 3.87 -5.79 -4.37
CA ALA A 76 3.73 -5.22 -3.03
C ALA A 76 3.36 -3.74 -3.07
N ASP A 77 2.45 -3.38 -2.16
CA ASP A 77 2.12 -2.00 -1.81
C ASP A 77 2.81 -1.66 -0.48
N MET A 78 3.53 -0.56 -0.44
CA MET A 78 4.14 -0.01 0.77
C MET A 78 3.58 1.39 1.03
N ALA A 79 3.26 1.68 2.28
CA ALA A 79 2.76 2.99 2.68
C ALA A 79 3.52 3.51 3.90
N PHE A 80 3.94 4.76 3.83
CA PHE A 80 4.53 5.51 4.93
C PHE A 80 3.55 6.60 5.33
N LEU A 81 3.19 6.64 6.62
CA LEU A 81 2.19 7.56 7.15
C LEU A 81 2.81 8.40 8.25
N MET A 82 2.68 9.70 8.11
CA MET A 82 3.05 10.68 9.14
C MET A 82 1.78 11.33 9.65
N SER A 83 1.47 11.12 10.92
CA SER A 83 0.23 11.62 11.54
C SER A 83 0.54 12.59 12.67
N TYR A 84 -0.29 13.61 12.77
CA TYR A 84 -0.27 14.57 13.87
C TYR A 84 -1.68 14.79 14.38
N GLY A 85 -1.83 14.84 15.70
CA GLY A 85 -3.10 15.11 16.36
C GLY A 85 -2.94 16.10 17.49
N ARG A 86 -3.94 16.97 17.67
CA ARG A 86 -3.95 17.99 18.72
C ARG A 86 -5.32 18.11 19.37
N LYS A 87 -5.33 18.21 20.71
CA LYS A 87 -6.48 18.64 21.48
C LYS A 87 -6.54 20.17 21.40
N LEU A 88 -7.60 20.71 20.83
CA LEU A 88 -7.83 22.15 20.76
C LEU A 88 -8.41 22.68 22.07
N ASN A 89 -9.28 21.88 22.70
CA ASN A 89 -9.82 22.11 24.01
C ASN A 89 -10.19 20.74 24.65
N GLU A 90 -10.84 20.75 25.81
CA GLU A 90 -11.22 19.53 26.53
C GLU A 90 -12.16 18.62 25.72
N ASN A 91 -12.95 19.20 24.85
CA ASN A 91 -14.00 18.52 24.09
C ASN A 91 -13.58 18.20 22.65
N LEU A 92 -12.71 19.00 22.03
CA LEU A 92 -12.40 18.94 20.60
C LEU A 92 -10.96 18.55 20.35
N SER A 93 -10.78 17.49 19.57
CA SER A 93 -9.47 17.07 19.06
C SER A 93 -9.53 17.00 17.54
N VAL A 94 -8.48 17.43 16.87
CA VAL A 94 -8.32 17.34 15.42
C VAL A 94 -7.01 16.64 15.08
N GLY A 95 -6.91 16.11 13.87
CA GLY A 95 -5.68 15.48 13.40
C GLY A 95 -5.67 15.30 11.90
N GLY A 96 -4.48 15.11 11.38
CA GLY A 96 -4.25 14.82 9.98
C GLY A 96 -3.15 13.81 9.79
N THR A 97 -3.15 13.16 8.62
CA THR A 97 -2.14 12.20 8.18
C THR A 97 -1.72 12.53 6.76
N ALA A 98 -0.42 12.61 6.52
CA ALA A 98 0.15 12.60 5.19
C ALA A 98 0.61 11.17 4.87
N LYS A 99 0.34 10.72 3.64
CA LYS A 99 0.68 9.37 3.17
C LYS A 99 1.54 9.43 1.93
N ILE A 100 2.58 8.60 1.90
CA ILE A 100 3.34 8.29 0.69
C ILE A 100 3.16 6.80 0.44
N ILE A 101 2.75 6.45 -0.77
CA ILE A 101 2.47 5.08 -1.17
C ILE A 101 3.38 4.72 -2.33
N ASN A 102 4.07 3.59 -2.20
CA ASN A 102 4.81 2.98 -3.30
C ASN A 102 4.16 1.64 -3.64
N ARG A 103 3.84 1.45 -4.92
CA ARG A 103 3.30 0.21 -5.46
C ARG A 103 4.30 -0.38 -6.42
N LYS A 104 4.61 -1.65 -6.26
CA LYS A 104 5.51 -2.38 -7.14
C LYS A 104 4.84 -3.66 -7.62
N ALA A 105 4.88 -3.89 -8.93
CA ALA A 105 4.44 -5.12 -9.56
C ALA A 105 5.62 -5.72 -10.34
N GLY A 106 6.42 -6.54 -9.65
CA GLY A 106 7.66 -7.09 -10.20
C GLY A 106 8.61 -5.98 -10.66
N ASP A 107 9.26 -6.22 -11.77
CA ASP A 107 10.07 -5.22 -12.49
C ASP A 107 9.28 -4.54 -13.62
N PHE A 108 8.00 -4.93 -13.80
CA PHE A 108 7.16 -4.48 -14.90
C PHE A 108 6.62 -3.07 -14.67
N ALA A 109 6.24 -2.74 -13.44
CA ALA A 109 5.65 -1.45 -13.12
C ALA A 109 5.91 -1.04 -11.68
N ASN A 110 6.11 0.26 -11.48
CA ASN A 110 6.06 0.86 -10.17
C ASN A 110 5.21 2.14 -10.19
N ALA A 111 4.61 2.47 -9.05
CA ALA A 111 3.90 3.73 -8.89
C ALA A 111 4.23 4.37 -7.56
N TRP A 112 4.24 5.69 -7.57
CA TRP A 112 4.29 6.51 -6.37
C TRP A 112 3.02 7.31 -6.24
N GLY A 113 2.47 7.35 -5.04
CA GLY A 113 1.28 8.11 -4.72
C GLY A 113 1.43 8.85 -3.41
N PHE A 114 0.64 9.89 -3.23
CA PHE A 114 0.53 10.61 -1.97
C PHE A 114 -0.92 10.99 -1.71
N GLY A 115 -1.27 11.12 -0.45
CA GLY A 115 -2.62 11.48 -0.03
C GLY A 115 -2.64 12.08 1.37
N PHE A 116 -3.76 12.71 1.71
CA PHE A 116 -3.97 13.32 3.00
C PHE A 116 -5.31 12.88 3.61
N ASP A 117 -5.28 12.61 4.92
CA ASP A 117 -6.48 12.35 5.71
C ASP A 117 -6.63 13.43 6.77
N PHE A 118 -7.87 13.81 7.08
CA PHE A 118 -8.19 14.70 8.20
C PHE A 118 -9.32 14.13 9.03
N GLY A 119 -9.25 14.34 10.33
CA GLY A 119 -10.29 13.90 11.25
C GLY A 119 -10.48 14.86 12.41
N ALA A 120 -11.70 14.86 12.93
CA ALA A 120 -12.05 15.56 14.14
C ALA A 120 -12.84 14.63 15.07
N LYS A 121 -12.63 14.80 16.38
CA LYS A 121 -13.37 14.12 17.43
C LYS A 121 -13.89 15.18 18.40
N TYR A 122 -15.18 15.09 18.69
CA TYR A 122 -15.85 15.93 19.66
C TYR A 122 -16.49 15.08 20.75
N GLN A 123 -16.28 15.47 22.00
CA GLN A 123 -16.85 14.81 23.17
C GLN A 123 -17.77 15.80 23.88
N LEU A 124 -19.00 15.39 24.12
CA LEU A 124 -20.00 16.15 24.87
C LEU A 124 -20.56 15.24 25.94
N ASP A 125 -20.21 15.48 27.18
CA ASP A 125 -20.55 14.63 28.32
C ASP A 125 -20.26 13.15 28.06
N SER A 126 -21.30 12.32 27.98
CA SER A 126 -21.19 10.88 27.69
C SER A 126 -21.14 10.56 26.18
N TRP A 127 -21.38 11.54 25.29
CA TRP A 127 -21.43 11.35 23.86
C TRP A 127 -20.05 11.61 23.21
N LYS A 128 -19.67 10.74 22.30
CA LYS A 128 -18.43 10.87 21.51
C LYS A 128 -18.78 10.82 20.02
N PHE A 129 -18.47 11.89 19.32
CA PHE A 129 -18.64 12.01 17.88
C PHE A 129 -17.26 12.04 17.21
N ALA A 130 -17.16 11.38 16.05
CA ALA A 130 -15.96 11.46 15.24
C ALA A 130 -16.33 11.52 13.77
N ILE A 131 -15.59 12.34 13.02
CA ILE A 131 -15.66 12.42 11.57
C ILE A 131 -14.27 12.27 11.02
N MET A 132 -14.15 11.55 9.89
CA MET A 132 -12.87 11.37 9.21
C MET A 132 -13.09 11.40 7.70
N GLY A 133 -12.34 12.28 7.02
CA GLY A 133 -12.18 12.27 5.58
C GLY A 133 -10.86 11.57 5.24
N LYS A 134 -10.92 10.51 4.46
CA LYS A 134 -9.75 9.80 3.93
C LYS A 134 -9.53 10.19 2.48
N ASP A 135 -8.25 10.29 2.09
CA ASP A 135 -7.84 10.59 0.71
C ASP A 135 -8.54 11.84 0.15
N ILE A 136 -8.63 12.90 0.97
CA ILE A 136 -9.38 14.14 0.64
C ILE A 136 -8.85 14.79 -0.65
N THR A 137 -7.57 14.63 -0.93
CA THR A 137 -6.92 15.15 -2.14
C THR A 137 -6.96 14.20 -3.34
N SER A 138 -7.65 13.04 -3.23
CA SER A 138 -7.41 11.86 -4.07
C SER A 138 -6.00 11.30 -3.86
N THR A 139 -5.81 10.01 -4.08
CA THR A 139 -4.44 9.44 -4.11
C THR A 139 -3.89 9.64 -5.51
N PHE A 140 -3.02 10.61 -5.70
CA PHE A 140 -2.30 10.78 -6.95
C PHE A 140 -1.31 9.63 -7.11
N ASN A 141 -1.44 8.84 -8.17
CA ASN A 141 -0.52 7.78 -8.51
C ASN A 141 0.17 8.11 -9.84
N VAL A 142 1.49 8.12 -9.83
CA VAL A 142 2.31 8.22 -11.04
C VAL A 142 2.87 6.84 -11.31
N TRP A 143 2.44 6.24 -12.43
CA TRP A 143 2.91 4.94 -12.86
C TRP A 143 4.08 5.07 -13.82
N ASN A 144 5.14 4.31 -13.56
CA ASN A 144 6.24 4.08 -14.48
C ASN A 144 6.19 2.62 -14.92
N TYR A 145 6.10 2.40 -16.22
CA TYR A 145 6.09 1.08 -16.83
C TYR A 145 7.46 0.80 -17.43
N HIS A 146 7.98 -0.39 -17.15
CA HIS A 146 9.23 -0.91 -17.71
C HIS A 146 8.86 -2.18 -18.49
N LEU A 147 8.40 -1.97 -19.72
CA LEU A 147 8.10 -3.06 -20.64
C LEU A 147 9.24 -3.08 -21.67
N ASP A 148 10.02 -4.16 -21.68
CA ASP A 148 11.03 -4.39 -22.70
C ASP A 148 10.36 -4.68 -24.06
N ASP A 149 11.02 -4.27 -25.15
CA ASP A 149 10.52 -4.51 -26.53
C ASP A 149 10.30 -6.00 -26.80
N GLU A 150 11.09 -6.90 -26.20
CA GLU A 150 10.87 -8.34 -26.27
C GLU A 150 9.53 -8.76 -25.64
N MET A 151 9.20 -8.24 -24.47
CA MET A 151 7.94 -8.54 -23.79
C MET A 151 6.74 -8.02 -24.59
N ILE A 152 6.86 -6.84 -25.17
CA ILE A 152 5.84 -6.26 -26.05
C ILE A 152 5.63 -7.14 -27.28
N ASN A 153 6.71 -7.61 -27.91
CA ASN A 153 6.64 -8.49 -29.06
C ASN A 153 6.03 -9.86 -28.71
N HIS A 154 6.36 -10.45 -27.57
CA HIS A 154 5.72 -11.69 -27.10
C HIS A 154 4.23 -11.53 -26.83
N LEU A 155 3.81 -10.39 -26.28
CA LEU A 155 2.40 -10.06 -26.08
C LEU A 155 1.66 -9.95 -27.43
N TYR A 156 2.23 -9.27 -28.41
CA TYR A 156 1.64 -9.20 -29.76
C TYR A 156 1.55 -10.57 -30.42
N GLN A 157 2.59 -11.39 -30.37
CA GLN A 157 2.58 -12.74 -30.92
C GLN A 157 1.53 -13.63 -30.26
N SER A 158 1.37 -13.56 -28.95
CA SER A 158 0.36 -14.35 -28.22
C SER A 158 -1.07 -13.91 -28.55
N ILE A 159 -1.30 -12.62 -28.77
CA ILE A 159 -2.59 -12.08 -29.21
C ILE A 159 -2.90 -12.51 -30.64
N ASP A 160 -1.94 -12.46 -31.56
CA ASP A 160 -2.12 -12.88 -32.94
C ASP A 160 -2.43 -14.38 -33.03
N LEU A 161 -1.71 -15.22 -32.28
CA LEU A 161 -2.00 -16.66 -32.18
C LEU A 161 -3.41 -16.94 -31.63
N PHE A 162 -3.84 -16.16 -30.63
CA PHE A 162 -5.18 -16.30 -30.08
C PHE A 162 -6.25 -15.90 -31.12
N ILE A 163 -6.03 -14.83 -31.87
CA ILE A 163 -6.96 -14.38 -32.92
C ILE A 163 -7.03 -15.40 -34.07
N GLU A 164 -5.93 -16.02 -34.47
CA GLU A 164 -5.92 -17.06 -35.52
C GLU A 164 -6.64 -18.34 -35.08
N GLN A 165 -6.60 -18.69 -33.81
CA GLN A 165 -7.26 -19.89 -33.29
C GLN A 165 -8.80 -19.76 -33.24
N TYR A 166 -9.33 -18.53 -33.29
CA TYR A 166 -10.77 -18.25 -33.21
C TYR A 166 -11.35 -17.68 -34.53
N LYS A 167 -10.61 -17.72 -35.65
CA LYS A 167 -11.09 -17.52 -36.99
C LYS A 167 -11.50 -18.82 -37.65
#